data_dd690e9327bab0d1fd614e23bbf4163c
#
_entry.id   dd690e9327bab0d1fd614e23bbf4163c
#
_cell.length_a   1.000
_cell.length_b   1.000
_cell.length_c   1.000
_cell.angle_alpha   90.00
_cell.angle_beta   90.00
_cell.angle_gamma   90.00
#
_symmetry.space_group_name_H-M   'P 1'
#
loop_
_entity.id
_entity.type
_entity.pdbx_description
1 polymer ?
#
loop_
_entity_poly.entity_id
_entity_poly.type
_entity_poly.pdbx_seq_one_letter_code
_entity_poly.pdbx_strand_id
1 'polypeptide(L)'
;MKELLYLAAFLAVTLGIAHSVLGERYILVRLFRRDDLPKLFGGTEFTTRTLRFAWHITTVAWFGFGALLLHAGRGDLTPSGTLRIIGFTFILSGLLPLVITRGKHLSWLVLFAIGGIALWGAA
;
A
#
# COMPACT_ATOMS: atom_id res chain seq x y z
N MET A 1 -6.14 10.50 -25.62
CA MET A 1 -6.58 9.66 -24.45
C MET A 1 -5.40 8.96 -23.78
N LYS A 2 -4.48 8.36 -24.52
CA LYS A 2 -3.30 7.66 -23.95
C LYS A 2 -2.45 8.60 -23.08
N GLU A 3 -2.21 9.82 -23.53
CA GLU A 3 -1.42 10.83 -22.83
C GLU A 3 -2.05 11.20 -21.48
N LEU A 4 -3.38 11.24 -21.42
CA LEU A 4 -4.09 11.51 -20.15
C LEU A 4 -3.96 10.35 -19.17
N LEU A 5 -3.91 9.09 -19.65
CA LEU A 5 -3.68 7.94 -18.80
C LEU A 5 -2.23 7.91 -18.26
N TYR A 6 -1.25 8.30 -19.07
CA TYR A 6 0.14 8.46 -18.62
C TYR A 6 0.26 9.57 -17.57
N LEU A 7 -0.42 10.70 -17.80
CA LEU A 7 -0.48 11.77 -16.81
C LEU A 7 -1.13 11.28 -15.51
N ALA A 8 -2.25 10.57 -15.60
CA ALA A 8 -2.93 10.01 -14.42
C ALA A 8 -2.04 9.01 -13.66
N ALA A 9 -1.32 8.13 -14.35
CA ALA A 9 -0.36 7.21 -13.75
C ALA A 9 0.77 7.98 -13.02
N PHE A 10 1.33 8.99 -13.66
CA PHE A 10 2.35 9.86 -13.06
C PHE A 10 1.83 10.57 -11.80
N LEU A 11 0.61 11.13 -11.87
CA LEU A 11 -0.02 11.80 -10.73
C LEU A 11 -0.27 10.82 -9.57
N ALA A 12 -0.71 9.59 -9.85
CA ALA A 12 -0.94 8.56 -8.81
C ALA A 12 0.37 8.22 -8.08
N VAL A 13 1.47 8.03 -8.81
CA VAL A 13 2.78 7.75 -8.21
C VAL A 13 3.29 8.95 -7.41
N THR A 14 3.22 10.15 -7.97
CA THR A 14 3.65 11.38 -7.31
C THR A 14 2.86 11.63 -6.03
N LEU A 15 1.53 11.46 -6.08
CA LEU A 15 0.66 11.57 -4.92
C LEU A 15 1.03 10.54 -3.85
N GLY A 16 1.29 9.29 -4.23
CA GLY A 16 1.71 8.24 -3.31
C GLY A 16 3.02 8.58 -2.59
N ILE A 17 4.02 9.06 -3.33
CA ILE A 17 5.29 9.48 -2.75
C ILE A 17 5.08 10.67 -1.79
N ALA A 18 4.35 11.70 -2.23
CA ALA A 18 4.05 12.87 -1.40
C ALA A 18 3.27 12.48 -0.14
N HIS A 19 2.27 11.60 -0.26
CA HIS A 19 1.49 11.09 0.87
C HIS A 19 2.37 10.40 1.92
N SER A 20 3.25 9.50 1.49
CA SER A 20 4.14 8.81 2.42
C SER A 20 5.18 9.73 3.04
N VAL A 21 5.87 10.53 2.24
CA VAL A 21 6.97 11.39 2.73
C VAL A 21 6.43 12.51 3.63
N LEU A 22 5.42 13.24 3.17
CA LEU A 22 4.84 14.35 3.94
C LEU A 22 4.05 13.83 5.15
N GLY A 23 3.35 12.72 4.99
CA GLY A 23 2.61 12.07 6.08
C GLY A 23 3.54 11.61 7.20
N GLU A 24 4.61 10.90 6.88
CA GLU A 24 5.61 10.48 7.88
C GLU A 24 6.23 11.70 8.58
N ARG A 25 6.72 12.66 7.79
CA ARG A 25 7.49 13.80 8.31
C ARG A 25 6.65 14.79 9.13
N TYR A 26 5.42 15.09 8.70
CA TYR A 26 4.63 16.18 9.28
C TYR A 26 3.46 15.71 10.13
N ILE A 27 2.98 14.48 9.94
CA ILE A 27 1.80 13.95 10.65
C ILE A 27 2.21 12.82 11.60
N LEU A 28 2.71 11.71 11.09
CA LEU A 28 2.92 10.50 11.90
C LEU A 28 3.96 10.70 13.00
N VAL A 29 5.10 11.31 12.69
CA VAL A 29 6.15 11.59 13.69
C VAL A 29 5.64 12.48 14.82
N ARG A 30 4.77 13.45 14.50
CA ARG A 30 4.16 14.32 15.53
C ARG A 30 3.07 13.61 16.31
N LEU A 31 2.21 12.85 15.60
CA LEU A 31 1.13 12.09 16.23
C LEU A 31 1.69 11.10 17.26
N PHE A 32 2.79 10.41 16.94
CA PHE A 32 3.37 9.38 17.80
C PHE A 32 4.12 9.92 19.02
N ARG A 33 4.26 11.23 19.14
CA ARG A 33 4.76 11.90 20.37
C ARG A 33 3.67 12.15 21.42
N ARG A 34 2.40 11.86 21.10
CA ARG A 34 1.28 12.04 22.02
C ARG A 34 1.27 10.92 23.07
N ASP A 35 0.90 11.29 24.31
CA ASP A 35 0.83 10.36 25.44
C ASP A 35 -0.56 9.68 25.56
N ASP A 36 -1.55 10.20 24.84
CA ASP A 36 -2.97 9.79 24.91
C ASP A 36 -3.38 8.82 23.81
N LEU A 37 -2.43 8.19 23.11
CA LEU A 37 -2.74 7.15 22.13
C LEU A 37 -3.28 5.88 22.82
N PRO A 38 -4.18 5.12 22.15
CA PRO A 38 -4.68 3.86 22.68
C PRO A 38 -3.53 2.92 23.06
N LYS A 39 -3.60 2.37 24.26
CA LYS A 39 -2.63 1.42 24.78
C LYS A 39 -3.14 0.00 24.55
N LEU A 40 -2.42 -0.76 23.74
CA LEU A 40 -2.71 -2.16 23.44
C LEU A 40 -1.46 -2.99 23.72
N PHE A 41 -1.63 -4.16 24.31
CA PHE A 41 -0.50 -5.07 24.66
C PHE A 41 0.57 -4.41 25.56
N GLY A 42 0.13 -3.57 26.50
CA GLY A 42 1.00 -2.97 27.50
C GLY A 42 1.63 -1.62 27.12
N GLY A 43 1.30 -1.05 25.96
CA GLY A 43 1.86 0.24 25.53
C GLY A 43 1.24 0.77 24.26
N THR A 44 1.83 1.83 23.72
CA THR A 44 1.36 2.50 22.50
C THR A 44 2.04 1.96 21.22
N GLU A 45 3.01 1.06 21.37
CA GLU A 45 3.84 0.59 20.25
C GLU A 45 3.03 -0.12 19.16
N PHE A 46 2.09 -0.99 19.54
CA PHE A 46 1.23 -1.67 18.58
C PHE A 46 0.36 -0.69 17.80
N THR A 47 -0.23 0.29 18.49
CA THR A 47 -1.04 1.34 17.89
C THR A 47 -0.23 2.19 16.90
N THR A 48 0.94 2.68 17.32
CA THR A 48 1.79 3.52 16.45
C THR A 48 2.26 2.76 15.20
N ARG A 49 2.65 1.51 15.33
CA ARG A 49 3.06 0.66 14.22
C ARG A 49 1.89 0.35 13.28
N THR A 50 0.70 0.09 13.84
CA THR A 50 -0.52 -0.14 13.05
C THR A 50 -0.90 1.10 12.24
N LEU A 51 -0.92 2.27 12.86
CA LEU A 51 -1.19 3.52 12.16
C LEU A 51 -0.14 3.83 11.08
N ARG A 52 1.12 3.53 11.34
CA ARG A 52 2.19 3.75 10.37
C ARG A 52 2.01 2.87 9.14
N PHE A 53 1.82 1.56 9.27
CA PHE A 53 1.63 0.73 8.09
C PHE A 53 0.31 1.04 7.37
N ALA A 54 -0.77 1.33 8.12
CA ALA A 54 -2.06 1.70 7.54
C ALA A 54 -1.96 2.98 6.69
N TRP A 55 -1.12 3.93 7.10
CA TRP A 55 -0.83 5.12 6.31
C TRP A 55 -0.11 4.79 5.00
N HIS A 56 0.98 4.03 5.09
CA HIS A 56 1.82 3.74 3.93
C HIS A 56 1.21 2.71 2.96
N ILE A 57 0.28 1.86 3.42
CA ILE A 57 -0.41 0.89 2.55
C ILE A 57 -1.22 1.59 1.46
N THR A 58 -1.74 2.78 1.74
CA THR A 58 -2.43 3.63 0.75
C THR A 58 -1.51 4.00 -0.41
N THR A 59 -0.25 4.31 -0.13
CA THR A 59 0.77 4.58 -1.15
C THR A 59 1.00 3.38 -2.06
N VAL A 60 1.11 2.18 -1.50
CA VAL A 60 1.26 0.94 -2.28
C VAL A 60 0.05 0.72 -3.17
N ALA A 61 -1.17 0.93 -2.66
CA ALA A 61 -2.40 0.83 -3.44
C ALA A 61 -2.41 1.82 -4.63
N TRP A 62 -2.01 3.08 -4.41
CA TRP A 62 -1.93 4.06 -5.49
C TRP A 62 -0.86 3.73 -6.52
N PHE A 63 0.26 3.12 -6.13
CA PHE A 63 1.25 2.61 -7.07
C PHE A 63 0.67 1.47 -7.93
N GLY A 64 -0.14 0.58 -7.33
CA GLY A 64 -0.87 -0.45 -8.07
C GLY A 64 -1.84 0.15 -9.10
N PHE A 65 -2.63 1.16 -8.70
CA PHE A 65 -3.50 1.89 -9.63
C PHE A 65 -2.71 2.63 -10.71
N GLY A 66 -1.57 3.24 -10.36
CA GLY A 66 -0.67 3.86 -11.32
C GLY A 66 -0.16 2.88 -12.37
N ALA A 67 0.20 1.67 -11.95
CA ALA A 67 0.60 0.60 -12.88
C ALA A 67 -0.55 0.18 -13.81
N LEU A 68 -1.77 0.03 -13.30
CA LEU A 68 -2.95 -0.26 -14.13
C LEU A 68 -3.20 0.84 -15.17
N LEU A 69 -3.13 2.11 -14.75
CA LEU A 69 -3.30 3.26 -15.65
C LEU A 69 -2.22 3.30 -16.74
N LEU A 70 -0.97 3.00 -16.37
CA LEU A 70 0.14 2.95 -17.31
C LEU A 70 -0.07 1.86 -18.37
N HIS A 71 -0.44 0.65 -17.96
CA HIS A 71 -0.71 -0.45 -18.89
C HIS A 71 -1.95 -0.19 -19.75
N ALA A 72 -2.99 0.43 -19.18
CA ALA A 72 -4.15 0.88 -19.94
C ALA A 72 -3.77 1.90 -21.03
N GLY A 73 -2.89 2.86 -20.69
CA GLY A 73 -2.37 3.84 -21.65
C GLY A 73 -1.54 3.22 -22.76
N ARG A 74 -0.77 2.16 -22.44
CA ARG A 74 -0.01 1.39 -23.45
C ARG A 74 -0.91 0.54 -24.36
N GLY A 75 -2.13 0.23 -23.90
CA GLY A 75 -3.03 -0.69 -24.62
C GLY A 75 -2.64 -2.16 -24.48
N ASP A 76 -1.84 -2.50 -23.48
CA ASP A 76 -1.35 -3.86 -23.20
C ASP A 76 -1.94 -4.48 -21.93
N LEU A 77 -2.99 -3.86 -21.37
CA LEU A 77 -3.68 -4.35 -20.18
C LEU A 77 -4.51 -5.60 -20.52
N THR A 78 -4.04 -6.74 -20.07
CA THR A 78 -4.71 -8.04 -20.22
C THR A 78 -5.32 -8.49 -18.89
N PRO A 79 -6.31 -9.42 -18.88
CA PRO A 79 -6.83 -9.98 -17.63
C PRO A 79 -5.73 -10.56 -16.72
N SER A 80 -4.80 -11.34 -17.29
CA SER A 80 -3.67 -11.90 -16.56
C SER A 80 -2.73 -10.80 -16.05
N GLY A 81 -2.42 -9.79 -16.87
CA GLY A 81 -1.62 -8.63 -16.47
C GLY A 81 -2.26 -7.84 -15.33
N THR A 82 -3.58 -7.64 -15.40
CA THR A 82 -4.36 -7.00 -14.33
C THR A 82 -4.24 -7.77 -13.01
N LEU A 83 -4.45 -9.09 -13.06
CA LEU A 83 -4.33 -9.93 -11.87
C LEU A 83 -2.91 -9.93 -11.29
N ARG A 84 -1.87 -9.90 -12.14
CA ARG A 84 -0.48 -9.76 -11.67
C ARG A 84 -0.24 -8.45 -10.94
N ILE A 85 -0.70 -7.33 -11.48
CA ILE A 85 -0.57 -6.01 -10.83
C ILE A 85 -1.29 -6.01 -9.49
N ILE A 86 -2.54 -6.50 -9.45
CA ILE A 86 -3.31 -6.62 -8.22
C ILE A 86 -2.58 -7.53 -7.21
N GLY A 87 -2.15 -8.70 -7.65
CA GLY A 87 -1.46 -9.68 -6.79
C GLY A 87 -0.20 -9.11 -6.16
N PHE A 88 0.68 -8.50 -6.95
CA PHE A 88 1.89 -7.86 -6.42
C PHE A 88 1.57 -6.67 -5.50
N THR A 89 0.53 -5.89 -5.81
CA THR A 89 0.09 -4.79 -4.93
C THR A 89 -0.32 -5.31 -3.56
N PHE A 90 -1.06 -6.42 -3.49
CA PHE A 90 -1.45 -7.04 -2.22
C PHE A 90 -0.28 -7.69 -1.49
N ILE A 91 0.65 -8.34 -2.19
CA ILE A 91 1.88 -8.88 -1.58
C ILE A 91 2.72 -7.76 -0.96
N LEU A 92 2.99 -6.68 -1.70
CA LEU A 92 3.73 -5.53 -1.18
C LEU A 92 2.99 -4.88 -0.01
N SER A 93 1.66 -4.75 -0.09
CA SER A 93 0.83 -4.26 1.00
C SER A 93 0.95 -5.12 2.25
N GLY A 94 1.01 -6.45 2.11
CA GLY A 94 1.16 -7.39 3.22
C GLY A 94 2.53 -7.34 3.91
N LEU A 95 3.58 -6.97 3.18
CA LEU A 95 4.90 -6.79 3.76
C LEU A 95 4.94 -5.65 4.80
N LEU A 96 4.13 -4.62 4.63
CA LEU A 96 4.11 -3.48 5.56
C LEU A 96 3.68 -3.89 6.98
N PRO A 97 2.48 -4.49 7.21
CA PRO A 97 2.11 -4.95 8.55
C PRO A 97 3.05 -6.04 9.07
N LEU A 98 3.52 -6.95 8.22
CA LEU A 98 4.44 -8.00 8.62
C LEU A 98 5.73 -7.42 9.21
N VAL A 99 6.38 -6.50 8.51
CA VAL A 99 7.67 -5.93 8.90
C VAL A 99 7.49 -4.89 10.00
N ILE A 100 6.58 -3.92 9.83
CA ILE A 100 6.43 -2.78 10.74
C ILE A 100 5.91 -3.22 12.10
N THR A 101 4.95 -4.18 12.15
CA THR A 101 4.43 -4.69 13.42
C THR A 101 5.17 -5.93 13.92
N ARG A 102 6.20 -6.38 13.20
CA ARG A 102 6.92 -7.64 13.50
C ARG A 102 5.97 -8.84 13.56
N GLY A 103 5.03 -8.90 12.63
CA GLY A 103 4.04 -9.97 12.50
C GLY A 103 2.88 -9.90 13.50
N LYS A 104 2.86 -8.96 14.43
CA LYS A 104 1.81 -8.86 15.47
C LYS A 104 0.43 -8.51 14.92
N HIS A 105 0.35 -7.74 13.85
CA HIS A 105 -0.89 -7.40 13.19
C HIS A 105 -1.17 -8.39 12.06
N LEU A 106 -2.16 -9.26 12.24
CA LEU A 106 -2.38 -10.43 11.39
C LEU A 106 -2.91 -10.13 9.96
N SER A 107 -3.14 -8.88 9.61
CA SER A 107 -3.59 -8.49 8.26
C SER A 107 -2.65 -8.96 7.14
N TRP A 108 -1.36 -9.15 7.41
CA TRP A 108 -0.42 -9.66 6.42
C TRP A 108 -0.80 -11.04 5.87
N LEU A 109 -1.40 -11.89 6.71
CA LEU A 109 -1.89 -13.21 6.29
C LEU A 109 -2.97 -13.09 5.21
N VAL A 110 -3.95 -12.20 5.46
CA VAL A 110 -5.06 -11.97 4.53
C VAL A 110 -4.57 -11.30 3.25
N LEU A 111 -3.70 -10.30 3.37
CA LEU A 111 -3.15 -9.59 2.21
C LEU A 111 -2.31 -10.53 1.33
N PHE A 112 -1.49 -11.40 1.92
CA PHE A 112 -0.74 -12.42 1.17
C PHE A 112 -1.66 -13.48 0.55
N ALA A 113 -2.74 -13.87 1.23
CA ALA A 113 -3.71 -14.80 0.66
C ALA A 113 -4.39 -14.20 -0.58
N ILE A 114 -4.83 -12.93 -0.51
CA ILE A 114 -5.43 -12.22 -1.66
C ILE A 114 -4.42 -12.11 -2.80
N GLY A 115 -3.20 -11.67 -2.49
CA GLY A 115 -2.12 -11.54 -3.49
C GLY A 115 -1.78 -12.87 -4.15
N GLY A 116 -1.65 -13.93 -3.36
CA GLY A 116 -1.37 -15.29 -3.86
C GLY A 116 -2.47 -15.83 -4.77
N ILE A 117 -3.74 -15.66 -4.39
CA ILE A 117 -4.90 -16.07 -5.21
C ILE A 117 -4.90 -15.31 -6.54
N ALA A 118 -4.67 -13.99 -6.51
CA ALA A 118 -4.62 -13.18 -7.73
C ALA A 118 -3.47 -13.60 -8.66
N LEU A 119 -2.28 -13.86 -8.11
CA LEU A 119 -1.12 -14.33 -8.89
C LEU A 119 -1.35 -15.73 -9.47
N TRP A 120 -2.00 -16.63 -8.71
CA TRP A 120 -2.36 -17.94 -9.22
C TRP A 120 -3.37 -17.83 -10.37
N GLY A 121 -4.41 -16.99 -10.22
CA GLY A 121 -5.38 -16.74 -11.29
C GLY A 121 -4.78 -16.07 -12.53
N ALA A 122 -3.57 -15.49 -12.42
CA ALA A 122 -2.84 -14.89 -13.52
C ALA A 122 -1.92 -15.88 -14.28
N ALA A 123 -1.71 -17.06 -13.73
CA ALA A 123 -0.89 -18.10 -14.35
C ALA A 123 -1.65 -18.80 -15.47
#